data_98500868fe88e650c6d741b5522c15aa
#
_entry.id   98500868fe88e650c6d741b5522c15aa
#
_cell.length_a   1.000
_cell.length_b   1.000
_cell.length_c   1.000
_cell.angle_alpha   90.00
_cell.angle_beta   90.00
_cell.angle_gamma   90.00
#
_symmetry.space_group_name_H-M   'P 1'
#
loop_
_entity.id
_entity.type
_entity.pdbx_description
1 polymer ?
#
loop_
_entity_poly.entity_id
_entity_poly.type
_entity_poly.pdbx_seq_one_letter_code
_entity_poly.pdbx_strand_id
1 'polypeptide(L)'
;MTQRLLEHPFVRGLADGTLDRDVFRRYVAQDAFFLRAFLKAYALAAAKCDDFERACVFHDLMTGVLDELKLHRSYSATLGIDLDDVEPYAATTAYTDFLLRVAWHGSLAEIIAAMVPCMRVYQHLGNELAASLRPDHPYEQWIKTYAGDDFGQLCARLESLLDEIASNSPAVHDAYRYAMQCELDFFSAPMESAP
;
A
#
# COMPACT_ATOMS: atom_id res chain seq x y z
N MET A 1 -14.75 5.47 5.37
CA MET A 1 -13.29 5.63 5.25
C MET A 1 -12.87 5.94 3.82
N THR A 2 -13.26 5.13 2.84
CA THR A 2 -12.95 5.33 1.40
C THR A 2 -13.31 6.71 0.88
N GLN A 3 -14.49 7.25 1.23
CA GLN A 3 -14.88 8.61 0.87
C GLN A 3 -13.91 9.67 1.40
N ARG A 4 -13.44 9.52 2.64
CA ARG A 4 -12.44 10.43 3.24
C ARG A 4 -11.10 10.40 2.50
N LEU A 5 -10.72 9.23 1.95
CA LEU A 5 -9.49 9.09 1.15
C LEU A 5 -9.65 9.78 -0.20
N LEU A 6 -10.78 9.62 -0.90
CA LEU A 6 -11.05 10.33 -2.15
C LEU A 6 -11.09 11.86 -1.97
N GLU A 7 -11.55 12.33 -0.81
CA GLU A 7 -11.58 13.75 -0.46
C GLU A 7 -10.25 14.27 0.10
N HIS A 8 -9.29 13.38 0.35
CA HIS A 8 -7.99 13.76 0.91
C HIS A 8 -7.22 14.68 -0.05
N PRO A 9 -6.63 15.80 0.42
CA PRO A 9 -5.94 16.77 -0.45
C PRO A 9 -4.85 16.15 -1.33
N PHE A 10 -4.10 15.18 -0.82
CA PHE A 10 -3.10 14.43 -1.59
C PHE A 10 -3.74 13.72 -2.79
N VAL A 11 -4.82 12.96 -2.54
CA VAL A 11 -5.53 12.17 -3.57
C VAL A 11 -6.21 13.09 -4.59
N ARG A 12 -6.80 14.19 -4.14
CA ARG A 12 -7.38 15.21 -5.04
C ARG A 12 -6.32 15.85 -5.93
N GLY A 13 -5.17 16.18 -5.35
CA GLY A 13 -4.04 16.71 -6.12
C GLY A 13 -3.49 15.70 -7.14
N LEU A 14 -3.48 14.39 -6.80
CA LEU A 14 -3.20 13.32 -7.77
C LEU A 14 -4.25 13.30 -8.89
N ALA A 15 -5.54 13.35 -8.55
CA ALA A 15 -6.65 13.29 -9.50
C ALA A 15 -6.61 14.46 -10.51
N ASP A 16 -6.36 15.67 -10.01
CA ASP A 16 -6.36 16.91 -10.80
C ASP A 16 -5.01 17.20 -11.49
N GLY A 17 -3.95 16.47 -11.14
CA GLY A 17 -2.58 16.72 -11.61
C GLY A 17 -1.93 17.93 -10.95
N THR A 18 -2.50 18.45 -9.86
CA THR A 18 -2.05 19.66 -9.15
C THR A 18 -1.22 19.36 -7.89
N LEU A 19 -1.05 18.09 -7.54
CA LEU A 19 -0.21 17.72 -6.39
C LEU A 19 1.20 18.26 -6.60
N ASP A 20 1.74 18.89 -5.57
CA ASP A 20 3.11 19.40 -5.60
C ASP A 20 4.11 18.26 -5.85
N ARG A 21 5.07 18.49 -6.75
CA ARG A 21 6.05 17.48 -7.14
C ARG A 21 6.95 17.05 -5.97
N ASP A 22 7.26 17.95 -5.05
CA ASP A 22 8.05 17.60 -3.86
C ASP A 22 7.24 16.81 -2.84
N VAL A 23 5.93 17.05 -2.74
CA VAL A 23 5.02 16.20 -1.96
C VAL A 23 4.99 14.79 -2.53
N PHE A 24 4.83 14.64 -3.85
CA PHE A 24 4.85 13.33 -4.50
C PHE A 24 6.21 12.63 -4.36
N ARG A 25 7.32 13.38 -4.46
CA ARG A 25 8.68 12.88 -4.24
C ARG A 25 8.83 12.30 -2.83
N ARG A 26 8.37 13.03 -1.80
CA ARG A 26 8.39 12.56 -0.40
C ARG A 26 7.54 11.30 -0.23
N TYR A 27 6.33 11.28 -0.82
CA TYR A 27 5.46 10.10 -0.81
C TYR A 27 6.17 8.87 -1.40
N VAL A 28 6.76 8.97 -2.59
CA VAL A 28 7.48 7.85 -3.25
C VAL A 28 8.61 7.31 -2.38
N ALA A 29 9.35 8.18 -1.68
CA ALA A 29 10.40 7.75 -0.76
C ALA A 29 9.82 6.94 0.42
N GLN A 30 8.75 7.45 1.05
CA GLN A 30 8.08 6.77 2.17
C GLN A 30 7.46 5.44 1.74
N ASP A 31 6.89 5.40 0.55
CA ASP A 31 6.25 4.20 0.01
C ASP A 31 7.29 3.10 -0.30
N ALA A 32 8.44 3.46 -0.86
CA ALA A 32 9.54 2.51 -1.03
C ALA A 32 10.04 1.93 0.30
N PHE A 33 10.07 2.72 1.36
CA PHE A 33 10.38 2.24 2.71
C PHE A 33 9.29 1.29 3.22
N PHE A 34 8.02 1.66 3.08
CA PHE A 34 6.86 0.86 3.46
C PHE A 34 6.84 -0.49 2.74
N LEU A 35 7.03 -0.52 1.43
CA LEU A 35 7.01 -1.75 0.62
C LEU A 35 8.05 -2.79 1.06
N ARG A 36 9.20 -2.36 1.58
CA ARG A 36 10.20 -3.27 2.17
C ARG A 36 9.66 -3.99 3.41
N ALA A 37 8.89 -3.31 4.25
CA ALA A 37 8.22 -3.92 5.40
C ALA A 37 7.04 -4.81 4.96
N PHE A 38 6.28 -4.36 3.96
CA PHE A 38 5.15 -5.08 3.38
C PHE A 38 5.59 -6.42 2.79
N LEU A 39 6.72 -6.44 2.05
CA LEU A 39 7.34 -7.67 1.55
C LEU A 39 7.68 -8.66 2.68
N LYS A 40 8.26 -8.17 3.78
CA LYS A 40 8.58 -9.00 4.94
C LYS A 40 7.33 -9.57 5.61
N ALA A 41 6.27 -8.78 5.68
CA ALA A 41 4.99 -9.25 6.24
C ALA A 41 4.38 -10.38 5.39
N TYR A 42 4.43 -10.29 4.05
CA TYR A 42 4.03 -11.38 3.16
C TYR A 42 4.90 -12.64 3.34
N ALA A 43 6.22 -12.47 3.47
CA ALA A 43 7.11 -13.61 3.73
C ALA A 43 6.78 -14.33 5.05
N LEU A 44 6.46 -13.56 6.10
CA LEU A 44 6.03 -14.12 7.38
C LEU A 44 4.65 -14.79 7.28
N ALA A 45 3.72 -14.22 6.49
CA ALA A 45 2.43 -14.84 6.23
C ALA A 45 2.60 -16.17 5.48
N ALA A 46 3.44 -16.22 4.44
CA ALA A 46 3.77 -17.46 3.73
C ALA A 46 4.35 -18.53 4.67
N ALA A 47 5.28 -18.13 5.56
CA ALA A 47 5.89 -19.06 6.54
C ALA A 47 4.90 -19.60 7.58
N LYS A 48 3.78 -18.91 7.81
CA LYS A 48 2.70 -19.34 8.72
C LYS A 48 1.59 -20.13 8.03
N CYS A 49 1.64 -20.26 6.70
CA CYS A 49 0.69 -21.06 5.96
C CYS A 49 1.01 -22.54 6.05
N ASP A 50 0.06 -23.33 6.54
CA ASP A 50 0.15 -24.79 6.50
C ASP A 50 -0.26 -25.37 5.13
N ASP A 51 -0.97 -24.58 4.31
CA ASP A 51 -1.44 -24.94 2.99
C ASP A 51 -0.51 -24.42 1.90
N PHE A 52 -0.06 -25.31 1.03
CA PHE A 52 0.90 -24.98 -0.03
C PHE A 52 0.33 -24.00 -1.06
N GLU A 53 -0.92 -24.16 -1.47
CA GLU A 53 -1.55 -23.30 -2.49
C GLU A 53 -1.70 -21.87 -1.96
N ARG A 54 -2.07 -21.72 -0.70
CA ARG A 54 -2.12 -20.41 -0.04
C ARG A 54 -0.72 -19.79 0.09
N ALA A 55 0.30 -20.59 0.38
CA ALA A 55 1.68 -20.10 0.41
C ALA A 55 2.13 -19.58 -0.97
N CYS A 56 1.70 -20.21 -2.07
CA CYS A 56 1.95 -19.75 -3.43
C CYS A 56 1.28 -18.39 -3.70
N VAL A 57 0.11 -18.09 -3.13
CA VAL A 57 -0.50 -16.76 -3.26
C VAL A 57 0.40 -15.69 -2.67
N PHE A 58 1.00 -15.92 -1.50
CA PHE A 58 1.94 -14.96 -0.91
C PHE A 58 3.22 -14.79 -1.73
N HIS A 59 3.70 -15.84 -2.41
CA HIS A 59 4.79 -15.73 -3.35
C HIS A 59 4.47 -14.74 -4.49
N ASP A 60 3.27 -14.84 -5.08
CA ASP A 60 2.84 -13.96 -6.15
C ASP A 60 2.66 -12.51 -5.66
N LEU A 61 2.09 -12.34 -4.46
CA LEU A 61 1.98 -11.03 -3.80
C LEU A 61 3.36 -10.40 -3.54
N MET A 62 4.34 -11.17 -3.08
CA MET A 62 5.72 -10.69 -2.93
C MET A 62 6.34 -10.29 -4.28
N THR A 63 6.05 -11.03 -5.34
CA THR A 63 6.50 -10.68 -6.70
C THR A 63 5.91 -9.34 -7.13
N GLY A 64 4.61 -9.10 -6.89
CA GLY A 64 3.96 -7.81 -7.14
C GLY A 64 4.64 -6.66 -6.40
N VAL A 65 4.97 -6.83 -5.12
CA VAL A 65 5.72 -5.81 -4.35
C VAL A 65 7.10 -5.55 -4.94
N LEU A 66 7.81 -6.58 -5.40
CA LEU A 66 9.11 -6.40 -6.03
C LEU A 66 9.02 -5.64 -7.37
N ASP A 67 7.95 -5.86 -8.14
CA ASP A 67 7.71 -5.13 -9.39
C ASP A 67 7.35 -3.67 -9.10
N GLU A 68 6.57 -3.40 -8.07
CA GLU A 68 6.27 -2.06 -7.60
C GLU A 68 7.53 -1.32 -7.12
N LEU A 69 8.43 -1.99 -6.40
CA LEU A 69 9.74 -1.42 -6.03
C LEU A 69 10.62 -1.09 -7.24
N LYS A 70 10.51 -1.83 -8.36
CA LYS A 70 11.19 -1.45 -9.62
C LYS A 70 10.60 -0.16 -10.20
N LEU A 71 9.28 0.02 -10.12
CA LEU A 71 8.61 1.26 -10.51
C LEU A 71 9.12 2.43 -9.66
N HIS A 72 9.23 2.26 -8.34
CA HIS A 72 9.77 3.29 -7.44
C HIS A 72 11.22 3.65 -7.79
N ARG A 73 12.04 2.70 -8.19
CA ARG A 73 13.39 2.98 -8.70
C ARG A 73 13.38 3.81 -10.00
N SER A 74 12.40 3.63 -10.88
CA SER A 74 12.24 4.48 -12.06
C SER A 74 11.86 5.91 -11.69
N TYR A 75 10.99 6.09 -10.68
CA TYR A 75 10.67 7.41 -10.13
C TYR A 75 11.89 8.05 -9.46
N SER A 76 12.67 7.29 -8.70
CA SER A 76 13.84 7.82 -7.98
C SER A 76 14.84 8.48 -8.92
N ALA A 77 15.10 7.88 -10.07
CA ALA A 77 15.98 8.44 -11.09
C ALA A 77 15.46 9.78 -11.64
N THR A 78 14.13 9.91 -11.81
CA THR A 78 13.51 11.12 -12.37
C THR A 78 13.30 12.22 -11.32
N LEU A 79 13.08 11.83 -10.07
CA LEU A 79 12.76 12.73 -8.96
C LEU A 79 13.97 13.06 -8.08
N GLY A 80 15.14 12.45 -8.34
CA GLY A 80 16.36 12.67 -7.55
C GLY A 80 16.24 12.15 -6.12
N ILE A 81 15.65 10.97 -5.93
CA ILE A 81 15.46 10.34 -4.62
C ILE A 81 16.53 9.27 -4.41
N ASP A 82 17.23 9.28 -3.28
CA ASP A 82 17.97 8.12 -2.81
C ASP A 82 17.06 7.22 -1.99
N LEU A 83 16.65 6.08 -2.57
CA LEU A 83 15.74 5.12 -1.91
C LEU A 83 16.45 4.29 -0.83
N ASP A 84 17.77 4.31 -0.76
CA ASP A 84 18.53 3.56 0.24
C ASP A 84 18.79 4.39 1.50
N ASP A 85 18.65 5.73 1.42
CA ASP A 85 18.80 6.67 2.54
C ASP A 85 17.49 7.39 2.84
N VAL A 86 16.40 6.64 2.99
CA VAL A 86 15.10 7.18 3.35
C VAL A 86 14.92 7.16 4.87
N GLU A 87 14.80 8.34 5.47
CA GLU A 87 14.36 8.47 6.85
C GLU A 87 12.82 8.41 6.92
N PRO A 88 12.24 7.40 7.60
CA PRO A 88 10.80 7.25 7.64
C PRO A 88 10.13 8.31 8.52
N TYR A 89 9.00 8.83 8.08
CA TYR A 89 8.14 9.67 8.91
C TYR A 89 7.53 8.87 10.06
N ALA A 90 7.07 9.57 11.10
CA ALA A 90 6.41 8.93 12.23
C ALA A 90 5.20 8.07 11.80
N ALA A 91 4.41 8.55 10.83
CA ALA A 91 3.29 7.79 10.27
C ALA A 91 3.76 6.52 9.54
N THR A 92 4.84 6.61 8.76
CA THR A 92 5.43 5.46 8.06
C THR A 92 5.96 4.44 9.05
N THR A 93 6.71 4.88 10.07
CA THR A 93 7.22 4.00 11.13
C THR A 93 6.07 3.33 11.88
N ALA A 94 5.04 4.09 12.29
CA ALA A 94 3.89 3.54 12.99
C ALA A 94 3.18 2.46 12.17
N TYR A 95 3.03 2.67 10.85
CA TYR A 95 2.38 1.70 9.98
C TYR A 95 3.26 0.45 9.79
N THR A 96 4.55 0.60 9.48
CA THR A 96 5.45 -0.54 9.27
C THR A 96 5.66 -1.34 10.55
N ASP A 97 5.80 -0.71 11.71
CA ASP A 97 5.91 -1.38 12.99
C ASP A 97 4.63 -2.16 13.34
N PHE A 98 3.47 -1.56 13.06
CA PHE A 98 2.20 -2.25 13.23
C PHE A 98 2.13 -3.51 12.35
N LEU A 99 2.42 -3.41 11.05
CA LEU A 99 2.39 -4.54 10.12
C LEU A 99 3.33 -5.65 10.55
N LEU A 100 4.58 -5.31 10.87
CA LEU A 100 5.58 -6.30 11.29
C LEU A 100 5.24 -6.92 12.65
N ARG A 101 4.72 -6.15 13.60
CA ARG A 101 4.24 -6.68 14.88
C ARG A 101 3.11 -7.69 14.69
N VAL A 102 2.12 -7.36 13.83
CA VAL A 102 1.03 -8.30 13.52
C VAL A 102 1.59 -9.51 12.76
N ALA A 103 2.50 -9.31 11.81
CA ALA A 103 3.10 -10.40 11.04
C ALA A 103 3.89 -11.39 11.92
N TRP A 104 4.59 -10.91 12.94
CA TRP A 104 5.33 -11.77 13.89
C TRP A 104 4.42 -12.48 14.91
N HIS A 105 3.45 -11.79 15.47
CA HIS A 105 2.72 -12.25 16.67
C HIS A 105 1.27 -12.65 16.40
N GLY A 106 0.66 -12.14 15.32
CA GLY A 106 -0.74 -12.42 14.96
C GLY A 106 -0.92 -13.75 14.23
N SER A 107 -2.17 -14.16 14.16
CA SER A 107 -2.62 -15.26 13.29
C SER A 107 -2.54 -14.86 11.82
N LEU A 108 -2.60 -15.85 10.90
CA LEU A 108 -2.63 -15.59 9.47
C LEU A 108 -3.79 -14.66 9.07
N ALA A 109 -4.97 -14.84 9.67
CA ALA A 109 -6.13 -13.97 9.41
C ALA A 109 -5.88 -12.51 9.84
N GLU A 110 -5.25 -12.29 10.99
CA GLU A 110 -4.89 -10.94 11.45
C GLU A 110 -3.85 -10.28 10.54
N ILE A 111 -2.87 -11.06 10.05
CA ILE A 111 -1.87 -10.56 9.10
C ILE A 111 -2.55 -10.10 7.81
N ILE A 112 -3.38 -10.94 7.21
CA ILE A 112 -4.07 -10.59 5.96
C ILE A 112 -5.01 -9.40 6.18
N ALA A 113 -5.75 -9.36 7.30
CA ALA A 113 -6.61 -8.23 7.65
C ALA A 113 -5.85 -6.91 7.81
N ALA A 114 -4.59 -6.95 8.28
CA ALA A 114 -3.73 -5.77 8.35
C ALA A 114 -3.20 -5.32 6.98
N MET A 115 -3.13 -6.23 6.00
CA MET A 115 -2.53 -5.96 4.68
C MET A 115 -3.56 -5.63 3.59
N VAL A 116 -4.78 -6.18 3.68
CA VAL A 116 -5.85 -5.92 2.71
C VAL A 116 -6.17 -4.43 2.52
N PRO A 117 -6.21 -3.57 3.58
CA PRO A 117 -6.51 -2.15 3.42
C PRO A 117 -5.60 -1.45 2.41
N CYS A 118 -4.30 -1.65 2.46
CA CYS A 118 -3.36 -1.07 1.50
C CYS A 118 -3.75 -1.44 0.06
N MET A 119 -3.85 -2.73 -0.22
CA MET A 119 -4.19 -3.21 -1.57
C MET A 119 -5.53 -2.67 -2.07
N ARG A 120 -6.56 -2.73 -1.22
CA ARG A 120 -7.91 -2.29 -1.60
C ARG A 120 -8.02 -0.78 -1.76
N VAL A 121 -7.39 0.00 -0.89
CA VAL A 121 -7.37 1.47 -0.98
C VAL A 121 -6.72 1.90 -2.29
N TYR A 122 -5.54 1.39 -2.60
CA TYR A 122 -4.82 1.79 -3.82
C TYR A 122 -5.55 1.37 -5.10
N GLN A 123 -6.11 0.14 -5.14
CA GLN A 123 -6.94 -0.29 -6.27
C GLN A 123 -8.18 0.60 -6.44
N HIS A 124 -8.88 0.91 -5.36
CA HIS A 124 -10.05 1.77 -5.41
C HIS A 124 -9.69 3.18 -5.91
N LEU A 125 -8.65 3.79 -5.36
CA LEU A 125 -8.18 5.10 -5.80
C LEU A 125 -7.73 5.08 -7.26
N GLY A 126 -6.94 4.07 -7.65
CA GLY A 126 -6.52 3.90 -9.04
C GLY A 126 -7.69 3.87 -10.00
N ASN A 127 -8.71 3.06 -9.73
CA ASN A 127 -9.89 2.93 -10.57
C ASN A 127 -10.71 4.23 -10.64
N GLU A 128 -10.96 4.89 -9.51
CA GLU A 128 -11.70 6.16 -9.48
C GLU A 128 -10.97 7.27 -10.26
N LEU A 129 -9.66 7.38 -10.09
CA LEU A 129 -8.86 8.39 -10.76
C LEU A 129 -8.71 8.08 -12.27
N ALA A 130 -8.62 6.82 -12.65
CA ALA A 130 -8.51 6.40 -14.06
C ALA A 130 -9.74 6.80 -14.87
N ALA A 131 -10.92 6.85 -14.29
CA ALA A 131 -12.17 7.22 -14.96
C ALA A 131 -12.12 8.65 -15.57
N SER A 132 -11.29 9.54 -15.02
CA SER A 132 -11.14 10.93 -15.48
C SER A 132 -9.72 11.25 -15.98
N LEU A 133 -8.89 10.24 -16.18
CA LEU A 133 -7.50 10.41 -16.57
C LEU A 133 -7.39 11.04 -17.97
N ARG A 134 -6.63 12.13 -18.08
CA ARG A 134 -6.37 12.86 -19.34
C ARG A 134 -4.99 12.48 -19.90
N PRO A 135 -4.79 12.63 -21.22
CA PRO A 135 -3.45 12.50 -21.81
C PRO A 135 -2.43 13.45 -21.16
N ASP A 136 -1.19 13.01 -21.04
CA ASP A 136 -0.06 13.77 -20.48
C ASP A 136 -0.27 14.17 -19.00
N HIS A 137 -1.07 13.39 -18.27
CA HIS A 137 -1.28 13.62 -16.84
C HIS A 137 0.00 13.35 -16.04
N PRO A 138 0.46 14.26 -15.14
CA PRO A 138 1.75 14.13 -14.46
C PRO A 138 1.88 12.88 -13.60
N TYR A 139 0.77 12.31 -13.13
CA TYR A 139 0.69 11.11 -12.30
C TYR A 139 0.05 9.92 -13.01
N GLU A 140 0.02 9.95 -14.36
CA GLU A 140 -0.60 8.90 -15.17
C GLU A 140 -0.07 7.51 -14.85
N GLN A 141 1.24 7.37 -14.66
CA GLN A 141 1.87 6.08 -14.37
C GLN A 141 1.40 5.51 -13.04
N TRP A 142 1.31 6.34 -11.98
CA TRP A 142 0.77 5.93 -10.68
C TRP A 142 -0.68 5.45 -10.81
N ILE A 143 -1.53 6.25 -11.44
CA ILE A 143 -2.95 5.93 -11.62
C ILE A 143 -3.11 4.62 -12.38
N LYS A 144 -2.40 4.44 -13.51
CA LYS A 144 -2.48 3.23 -14.33
C LYS A 144 -1.96 1.99 -13.62
N THR A 145 -0.95 2.11 -12.78
CA THR A 145 -0.42 0.98 -11.99
C THR A 145 -1.50 0.41 -11.08
N TYR A 146 -2.16 1.25 -10.29
CA TYR A 146 -3.15 0.80 -9.32
C TYR A 146 -4.55 0.53 -9.92
N ALA A 147 -4.84 1.07 -11.11
CA ALA A 147 -6.03 0.72 -11.91
C ALA A 147 -5.82 -0.52 -12.78
N GLY A 148 -4.61 -1.05 -12.87
CA GLY A 148 -4.28 -2.17 -13.74
C GLY A 148 -4.90 -3.49 -13.29
N ASP A 149 -5.22 -4.34 -14.27
CA ASP A 149 -5.82 -5.66 -14.01
C ASP A 149 -4.92 -6.55 -13.16
N ASP A 150 -3.61 -6.51 -13.34
CA ASP A 150 -2.64 -7.32 -12.58
C ASP A 150 -2.69 -6.97 -11.09
N PHE A 151 -2.70 -5.69 -10.74
CA PHE A 151 -2.85 -5.24 -9.36
C PHE A 151 -4.22 -5.63 -8.79
N GLY A 152 -5.28 -5.46 -9.60
CA GLY A 152 -6.64 -5.87 -9.24
C GLY A 152 -6.77 -7.36 -8.94
N GLN A 153 -6.09 -8.22 -9.70
CA GLN A 153 -6.07 -9.67 -9.46
C GLN A 153 -5.36 -10.02 -8.15
N LEU A 154 -4.22 -9.39 -7.85
CA LEU A 154 -3.52 -9.60 -6.58
C LEU A 154 -4.36 -9.15 -5.39
N CYS A 155 -5.05 -8.00 -5.50
CA CYS A 155 -5.97 -7.51 -4.50
C CYS A 155 -7.11 -8.51 -4.24
N ALA A 156 -7.77 -8.99 -5.29
CA ALA A 156 -8.86 -9.96 -5.19
C ALA A 156 -8.42 -11.29 -4.57
N ARG A 157 -7.21 -11.77 -4.90
CA ARG A 157 -6.66 -13.00 -4.31
C ARG A 157 -6.41 -12.85 -2.81
N LEU A 158 -5.87 -11.71 -2.37
CA LEU A 158 -5.65 -11.45 -0.94
C LEU A 158 -6.97 -11.33 -0.17
N GLU A 159 -7.98 -10.68 -0.76
CA GLU A 159 -9.32 -10.60 -0.16
C GLU A 159 -10.00 -11.96 -0.08
N SER A 160 -9.90 -12.77 -1.13
CA SER A 160 -10.44 -14.13 -1.11
C SER A 160 -9.82 -14.98 -0.01
N LEU A 161 -8.50 -14.85 0.21
CA LEU A 161 -7.85 -15.53 1.34
C LEU A 161 -8.38 -15.03 2.70
N LEU A 162 -8.64 -13.73 2.83
CA LEU A 162 -9.22 -13.20 4.07
C LEU A 162 -10.62 -13.78 4.31
N ASP A 163 -11.47 -13.81 3.28
CA ASP A 163 -12.83 -14.35 3.37
C ASP A 163 -12.85 -15.84 3.72
N GLU A 164 -11.87 -16.62 3.24
CA GLU A 164 -11.74 -18.04 3.54
C GLU A 164 -11.33 -18.33 4.98
N ILE A 165 -10.43 -17.55 5.54
CA ILE A 165 -9.77 -17.88 6.82
C ILE A 165 -10.17 -16.98 7.99
N ALA A 166 -10.74 -15.80 7.71
CA ALA A 166 -11.09 -14.88 8.76
C ALA A 166 -12.28 -15.40 9.58
N SER A 167 -12.06 -15.53 10.87
CA SER A 167 -13.16 -15.60 11.83
C SER A 167 -13.65 -14.19 12.14
N ASN A 168 -14.90 -14.05 12.55
CA ASN A 168 -15.45 -12.79 13.05
C ASN A 168 -14.88 -12.48 14.45
N SER A 169 -13.55 -12.25 14.51
CA SER A 169 -12.84 -11.96 15.77
C SER A 169 -12.57 -10.47 15.90
N PRO A 170 -12.62 -9.91 17.12
CA PRO A 170 -12.26 -8.52 17.37
C PRO A 170 -10.85 -8.18 16.87
N ALA A 171 -9.89 -9.08 17.01
CA ALA A 171 -8.50 -8.85 16.61
C ALA A 171 -8.35 -8.65 15.08
N VAL A 172 -9.07 -9.42 14.27
CA VAL A 172 -9.12 -9.27 12.81
C VAL A 172 -9.73 -7.91 12.43
N HIS A 173 -10.86 -7.54 13.06
CA HIS A 173 -11.49 -6.25 12.81
C HIS A 173 -10.64 -5.06 13.25
N ASP A 174 -9.95 -5.19 14.38
CA ASP A 174 -9.08 -4.14 14.91
C ASP A 174 -7.84 -3.97 14.01
N ALA A 175 -7.25 -5.06 13.52
CA ALA A 175 -6.14 -5.01 12.59
C ALA A 175 -6.53 -4.28 11.29
N TYR A 176 -7.66 -4.66 10.68
CA TYR A 176 -8.17 -4.01 9.47
C TYR A 176 -8.44 -2.52 9.70
N ARG A 177 -9.13 -2.18 10.79
CA ARG A 177 -9.52 -0.79 11.09
C ARG A 177 -8.32 0.10 11.37
N TYR A 178 -7.32 -0.42 12.07
CA TYR A 178 -6.09 0.32 12.34
C TYR A 178 -5.28 0.55 11.05
N ALA A 179 -5.14 -0.47 10.19
CA ALA A 179 -4.51 -0.30 8.89
C ALA A 179 -5.20 0.77 8.04
N MET A 180 -6.54 0.79 7.99
CA MET A 180 -7.29 1.85 7.30
C MET A 180 -7.03 3.26 7.86
N GLN A 181 -6.75 3.41 9.16
CA GLN A 181 -6.34 4.70 9.72
C GLN A 181 -4.92 5.05 9.29
N CYS A 182 -4.02 4.06 9.30
CA CYS A 182 -2.65 4.26 8.82
C CYS A 182 -2.60 4.74 7.37
N GLU A 183 -3.52 4.31 6.49
CA GLU A 183 -3.60 4.81 5.11
C GLU A 183 -3.85 6.32 5.04
N LEU A 184 -4.75 6.84 5.87
CA LEU A 184 -5.00 8.29 5.94
C LEU A 184 -3.78 9.06 6.43
N ASP A 185 -3.14 8.56 7.47
CA ASP A 185 -1.98 9.21 8.07
C ASP A 185 -0.78 9.16 7.10
N PHE A 186 -0.67 8.08 6.33
CA PHE A 186 0.36 7.90 5.32
C PHE A 186 0.25 8.91 4.16
N PHE A 187 -0.96 9.20 3.66
CA PHE A 187 -1.17 10.24 2.66
C PHE A 187 -1.01 11.65 3.23
N SER A 188 -1.26 11.86 4.53
CA SER A 188 -1.13 13.16 5.18
C SER A 188 0.33 13.56 5.40
N ALA A 189 1.17 12.62 5.85
CA ALA A 189 2.54 12.90 6.26
C ALA A 189 3.42 13.61 5.21
N PRO A 190 3.40 13.24 3.90
CA PRO A 190 4.16 13.95 2.88
C PRO A 190 3.71 15.39 2.63
N MET A 191 2.48 15.75 3.02
CA MET A 191 1.93 17.09 2.84
C MET A 191 2.30 18.03 3.98
N GLU A 192 2.64 17.49 5.14
CA GLU A 192 3.16 18.27 6.25
C GLU A 192 4.53 18.81 5.85
N SER A 193 4.79 20.07 6.11
CA SER A 193 6.10 20.67 5.84
C SER A 193 7.17 19.85 6.54
N ALA A 194 8.23 19.48 5.81
CA ALA A 194 9.38 18.86 6.45
C ALA A 194 9.89 19.80 7.56
N PRO A 195 10.30 19.26 8.71
CA PRO A 195 10.89 20.05 9.78
C PRO A 195 12.13 20.80 9.35
#